data_56122622b78f44f68e51bb515ac303d6
#
_entry.id   56122622b78f44f68e51bb515ac303d6
#
_cell.length_a   1.000
_cell.length_b   1.000
_cell.length_c   1.000
_cell.angle_alpha   90.00
_cell.angle_beta   90.00
_cell.angle_gamma   90.00
#
_symmetry.space_group_name_H-M   'P 1'
#
loop_
_entity.id
_entity.type
_entity.pdbx_description
1 polymer ?
#
loop_
_entity_poly.entity_id
_entity_poly.type
_entity_poly.pdbx_seq_one_letter_code
_entity_poly.pdbx_strand_id
1 'polypeptide(L)'
;MLTVTDLRCAYGDKPVLNIPHHEMAPGVHGIVGLNGAGKTTLLNALYGFGRNPQASVQWKGEDLFHGNTAFQEAESYFHPGITGGEYLDLFMPSNAASDAQALNTLLEVPLDQLISTYSTGMKRKLVLLGVLRLEREVLLLDEPMNGLDLASVRVLEAIIKRLAERGRTVLITSHVLGPLVALCDRIHLLQHGRFTQVFERGNMSGLEAALFADLDARTRAVVQEWGAAESEGR
;
A
#
# COMPACT_ATOMS: atom_id res chain seq x y z
N MET A 1 -8.52 1.74 16.07
CA MET A 1 -7.87 2.92 15.48
C MET A 1 -6.40 2.61 15.38
N LEU A 2 -5.77 2.88 14.25
CA LEU A 2 -4.32 2.85 14.06
C LEU A 2 -3.77 4.22 14.42
N THR A 3 -2.85 4.29 15.35
CA THR A 3 -2.23 5.53 15.83
C THR A 3 -0.73 5.49 15.61
N VAL A 4 -0.19 6.51 14.98
CA VAL A 4 1.23 6.69 14.70
C VAL A 4 1.72 7.91 15.44
N THR A 5 2.79 7.77 16.23
CA THR A 5 3.37 8.87 16.99
C THR A 5 4.90 8.88 16.84
N ASP A 6 5.45 10.06 16.57
CA ASP A 6 6.89 10.32 16.45
C ASP A 6 7.63 9.41 15.43
N LEU A 7 6.94 9.05 14.34
CA LEU A 7 7.53 8.18 13.32
C LEU A 7 8.49 8.97 12.43
N ARG A 8 9.76 8.59 12.46
CA ARG A 8 10.82 9.15 11.63
C ARG A 8 11.60 8.02 10.96
N CYS A 9 11.90 8.20 9.68
CA CYS A 9 12.75 7.30 8.93
C CYS A 9 13.76 8.09 8.10
N ALA A 10 14.97 7.58 7.97
CA ALA A 10 16.02 8.14 7.13
C ALA A 10 16.82 7.02 6.45
N TYR A 11 17.37 7.29 5.28
CA TYR A 11 18.36 6.45 4.61
C TYR A 11 19.70 7.19 4.62
N GLY A 12 20.63 6.74 5.46
CA GLY A 12 21.81 7.51 5.81
C GLY A 12 21.41 8.86 6.40
N ASP A 13 21.94 9.95 5.88
CA ASP A 13 21.63 11.32 6.34
C ASP A 13 20.37 11.93 5.72
N LYS A 14 19.72 11.22 4.79
CA LYS A 14 18.55 11.73 4.07
C LYS A 14 17.26 11.37 4.81
N PRO A 15 16.57 12.34 5.46
CA PRO A 15 15.28 12.10 6.06
C PRO A 15 14.22 11.80 4.98
N VAL A 16 13.40 10.78 5.22
CA VAL A 16 12.33 10.35 4.30
C VAL A 16 10.95 10.51 4.92
N LEU A 17 10.82 10.19 6.22
CA LEU A 17 9.56 10.36 6.94
C LEU A 17 9.76 11.20 8.20
N ASN A 18 8.76 12.03 8.48
CA ASN A 18 8.63 12.78 9.71
C ASN A 18 7.14 12.98 10.02
N ILE A 19 6.54 12.02 10.71
CA ILE A 19 5.13 12.00 11.08
C ILE A 19 5.03 12.11 12.60
N PRO A 20 4.81 13.33 13.13
CA PRO A 20 4.73 13.56 14.58
C PRO A 20 3.55 12.83 15.20
N HIS A 21 2.38 12.89 14.54
CA HIS A 21 1.17 12.20 14.96
C HIS A 21 0.22 12.01 13.77
N HIS A 22 -0.41 10.82 13.69
CA HIS A 22 -1.46 10.56 12.70
C HIS A 22 -2.37 9.42 13.18
N GLU A 23 -3.65 9.55 12.91
CA GLU A 23 -4.66 8.56 13.30
C GLU A 23 -5.48 8.10 12.10
N MET A 24 -5.76 6.79 12.06
CA MET A 24 -6.60 6.16 11.05
C MET A 24 -7.65 5.29 11.74
N ALA A 25 -8.92 5.59 11.51
CA ALA A 25 -10.03 4.76 12.00
C ALA A 25 -10.02 3.38 11.30
N PRO A 26 -10.77 2.37 11.79
CA PRO A 26 -11.00 1.15 11.01
C PRO A 26 -11.59 1.46 9.63
N GLY A 27 -11.20 0.68 8.60
CA GLY A 27 -11.66 0.85 7.23
C GLY A 27 -10.55 0.76 6.19
N VAL A 28 -10.82 1.24 4.98
CA VAL A 28 -9.88 1.23 3.85
C VAL A 28 -9.26 2.61 3.66
N HIS A 29 -7.93 2.67 3.75
CA HIS A 29 -7.14 3.89 3.65
C HIS A 29 -6.22 3.85 2.44
N GLY A 30 -6.38 4.78 1.52
CA GLY A 30 -5.43 5.02 0.43
C GLY A 30 -4.29 5.93 0.89
N ILE A 31 -3.06 5.58 0.57
CA ILE A 31 -1.88 6.43 0.77
C ILE A 31 -1.41 6.88 -0.62
N VAL A 32 -1.53 8.16 -0.90
CA VAL A 32 -1.21 8.75 -2.20
C VAL A 32 -0.07 9.74 -2.05
N GLY A 33 0.79 9.79 -3.02
CA GLY A 33 1.93 10.72 -3.09
C GLY A 33 2.76 10.44 -4.34
N LEU A 34 3.50 11.43 -4.82
CA LEU A 34 4.40 11.26 -5.96
C LEU A 34 5.53 10.27 -5.64
N ASN A 35 6.26 9.85 -6.67
CA ASN A 35 7.43 8.98 -6.48
C ASN A 35 8.45 9.67 -5.56
N GLY A 36 8.96 8.91 -4.59
CA GLY A 36 9.86 9.44 -3.57
C GLY A 36 9.18 10.14 -2.39
N ALA A 37 7.84 10.23 -2.33
CA ALA A 37 7.12 10.79 -1.18
C ALA A 37 7.27 9.99 0.13
N GLY A 38 7.70 8.71 0.03
CA GLY A 38 7.93 7.85 1.19
C GLY A 38 6.84 6.79 1.44
N LYS A 39 5.97 6.48 0.47
CA LYS A 39 4.85 5.53 0.64
C LYS A 39 5.32 4.13 1.08
N THR A 40 6.22 3.51 0.33
CA THR A 40 6.81 2.21 0.69
C THR A 40 7.56 2.27 2.02
N THR A 41 8.32 3.37 2.26
CA THR A 41 9.01 3.58 3.53
C THR A 41 8.02 3.67 4.70
N LEU A 42 6.86 4.30 4.49
CA LEU A 42 5.81 4.37 5.49
C LEU A 42 5.25 2.98 5.82
N LEU A 43 4.89 2.17 4.81
CA LEU A 43 4.38 0.82 5.06
C LEU A 43 5.43 -0.05 5.76
N ASN A 44 6.70 0.01 5.34
CA ASN A 44 7.81 -0.66 6.01
C ASN A 44 7.93 -0.24 7.48
N ALA A 45 7.87 1.06 7.76
CA ALA A 45 7.96 1.58 9.11
C ALA A 45 6.76 1.19 9.99
N LEU A 46 5.56 1.16 9.45
CA LEU A 46 4.37 0.65 10.13
C LEU A 46 4.50 -0.84 10.45
N TYR A 47 5.07 -1.62 9.54
CA TYR A 47 5.35 -3.05 9.77
C TYR A 47 6.49 -3.29 10.77
N GLY A 48 7.32 -2.28 11.06
CA GLY A 48 8.39 -2.33 12.05
C GLY A 48 9.81 -2.20 11.50
N PHE A 49 9.98 -1.97 10.20
CA PHE A 49 11.28 -1.82 9.57
C PHE A 49 11.76 -0.36 9.52
N GLY A 50 12.99 -0.09 9.96
CA GLY A 50 13.66 1.19 9.72
C GLY A 50 13.06 2.41 10.43
N ARG A 51 12.16 2.21 11.41
CA ARG A 51 11.64 3.30 12.25
C ARG A 51 12.59 3.65 13.39
N ASN A 52 12.55 4.91 13.83
CA ASN A 52 13.28 5.34 15.00
C ASN A 52 12.79 4.64 16.29
N PRO A 53 13.65 4.44 17.30
CA PRO A 53 13.27 3.72 18.53
C PRO A 53 12.15 4.38 19.35
N GLN A 54 11.97 5.71 19.21
CA GLN A 54 10.94 6.46 19.93
C GLN A 54 9.56 6.40 19.25
N ALA A 55 9.50 5.89 18.03
CA ALA A 55 8.23 5.78 17.30
C ALA A 55 7.30 4.81 18.01
N SER A 56 6.05 5.23 18.21
CA SER A 56 4.95 4.37 18.63
C SER A 56 3.98 4.18 17.47
N VAL A 57 3.70 2.92 17.14
CA VAL A 57 2.69 2.54 16.15
C VAL A 57 1.76 1.55 16.82
N GLN A 58 0.51 1.94 17.01
CA GLN A 58 -0.45 1.15 17.79
C GLN A 58 -1.73 0.89 17.00
N TRP A 59 -2.27 -0.32 17.18
CA TRP A 59 -3.60 -0.69 16.73
C TRP A 59 -4.48 -1.00 17.93
N LYS A 60 -5.61 -0.29 18.08
CA LYS A 60 -6.53 -0.42 19.23
C LYS A 60 -5.85 -0.26 20.60
N GLY A 61 -4.77 0.53 20.68
CA GLY A 61 -4.00 0.76 21.91
C GLY A 61 -2.91 -0.27 22.20
N GLU A 62 -2.75 -1.28 21.37
CA GLU A 62 -1.67 -2.27 21.45
C GLU A 62 -0.63 -2.01 20.36
N ASP A 63 0.63 -2.34 20.61
CA ASP A 63 1.70 -2.16 19.63
C ASP A 63 1.41 -2.95 18.34
N LEU A 64 1.63 -2.30 17.21
CA LEU A 64 1.55 -2.92 15.91
C LEU A 64 2.80 -3.75 15.65
N PHE A 65 2.62 -5.05 15.37
CA PHE A 65 3.69 -6.00 15.13
C PHE A 65 3.25 -7.11 14.17
N HIS A 66 4.16 -8.00 13.77
CA HIS A 66 3.89 -9.08 12.80
C HIS A 66 2.75 -10.04 13.22
N GLY A 67 2.41 -10.10 14.51
CA GLY A 67 1.32 -10.93 15.03
C GLY A 67 -0.08 -10.38 14.74
N ASN A 68 -0.23 -9.06 14.56
CA ASN A 68 -1.52 -8.41 14.28
C ASN A 68 -1.56 -7.67 12.93
N THR A 69 -0.44 -7.68 12.18
CA THR A 69 -0.28 -7.00 10.88
C THR A 69 0.20 -7.96 9.82
N ALA A 70 -0.35 -7.84 8.61
CA ALA A 70 0.16 -8.50 7.41
C ALA A 70 0.62 -7.44 6.39
N PHE A 71 1.71 -7.74 5.69
CA PHE A 71 2.30 -6.83 4.72
C PHE A 71 2.54 -7.51 3.38
N GLN A 72 2.03 -6.91 2.31
CA GLN A 72 2.36 -7.22 0.93
C GLN A 72 3.28 -6.13 0.39
N GLU A 73 4.52 -6.49 0.15
CA GLU A 73 5.51 -5.61 -0.47
C GLU A 73 5.23 -5.41 -1.97
N ALA A 74 5.68 -4.27 -2.50
CA ALA A 74 5.59 -3.97 -3.94
C ALA A 74 6.35 -4.97 -4.80
N GLU A 75 7.47 -5.46 -4.33
CA GLU A 75 8.26 -6.53 -4.95
C GLU A 75 8.40 -7.71 -3.98
N SER A 76 8.10 -8.91 -4.45
CA SER A 76 8.15 -10.11 -3.63
C SER A 76 9.25 -11.04 -4.11
N TYR A 77 10.05 -11.55 -3.18
CA TYR A 77 11.03 -12.59 -3.44
C TYR A 77 10.41 -13.98 -3.31
N PHE A 78 10.75 -14.86 -4.25
CA PHE A 78 10.32 -16.26 -4.22
C PHE A 78 11.52 -17.17 -4.23
N HIS A 79 11.49 -18.20 -3.40
CA HIS A 79 12.49 -19.26 -3.45
C HIS A 79 12.38 -20.02 -4.77
N PRO A 80 13.50 -20.22 -5.49
CA PRO A 80 13.49 -21.09 -6.68
C PRO A 80 13.11 -22.52 -6.29
N GLY A 81 12.28 -23.15 -7.11
CA GLY A 81 11.98 -24.59 -6.97
C GLY A 81 10.87 -24.97 -6.01
N ILE A 82 10.12 -24.00 -5.45
CA ILE A 82 8.90 -24.28 -4.69
C ILE A 82 7.64 -24.04 -5.53
N THR A 83 6.59 -24.79 -5.23
CA THR A 83 5.25 -24.62 -5.80
C THR A 83 4.49 -23.49 -5.12
N GLY A 84 3.38 -23.04 -5.75
CA GLY A 84 2.48 -22.07 -5.12
C GLY A 84 1.88 -22.58 -3.81
N GLY A 85 1.57 -23.85 -3.73
CA GLY A 85 1.05 -24.49 -2.50
C GLY A 85 2.07 -24.47 -1.37
N GLU A 86 3.30 -24.92 -1.63
CA GLU A 86 4.40 -24.87 -0.66
C GLU A 86 4.69 -23.42 -0.19
N TYR A 87 4.59 -22.44 -1.07
CA TYR A 87 4.70 -21.04 -0.68
C TYR A 87 3.58 -20.63 0.29
N LEU A 88 2.32 -21.00 0.02
CA LEU A 88 1.21 -20.69 0.92
C LEU A 88 1.34 -21.37 2.28
N ASP A 89 2.00 -22.52 2.35
CA ASP A 89 2.22 -23.24 3.62
C ASP A 89 3.24 -22.52 4.54
N LEU A 90 4.01 -21.57 4.02
CA LEU A 90 4.84 -20.68 4.85
C LEU A 90 4.00 -19.67 5.67
N PHE A 91 2.77 -19.38 5.24
CA PHE A 91 1.86 -18.47 5.92
C PHE A 91 0.94 -19.29 6.84
N MET A 92 1.34 -19.41 8.10
CA MET A 92 0.57 -20.16 9.11
C MET A 92 -0.72 -19.40 9.45
N PRO A 93 -1.90 -19.95 9.15
CA PRO A 93 -3.16 -19.31 9.49
C PRO A 93 -3.37 -19.30 11.00
N SER A 94 -4.06 -18.26 11.50
CA SER A 94 -4.47 -18.20 12.91
C SER A 94 -5.50 -19.28 13.26
N ASN A 95 -6.27 -19.74 12.26
CA ASN A 95 -7.29 -20.80 12.36
C ASN A 95 -7.16 -21.79 11.19
N ALA A 96 -7.46 -23.07 11.44
CA ALA A 96 -7.34 -24.15 10.45
C ALA A 96 -8.27 -24.02 9.22
N ALA A 97 -9.28 -23.18 9.28
CA ALA A 97 -10.24 -22.93 8.20
C ALA A 97 -10.01 -21.58 7.55
N SER A 98 -8.79 -21.33 7.02
CA SER A 98 -8.57 -20.08 6.28
C SER A 98 -9.33 -20.12 4.94
N ASP A 99 -10.08 -19.06 4.66
CA ASP A 99 -10.82 -18.85 3.40
C ASP A 99 -9.88 -18.74 2.16
N ALA A 100 -8.56 -18.87 2.33
CA ALA A 100 -7.58 -18.71 1.25
C ALA A 100 -7.81 -19.69 0.09
N GLN A 101 -8.25 -20.92 0.38
CA GLN A 101 -8.57 -21.88 -0.66
C GLN A 101 -9.86 -21.52 -1.40
N ALA A 102 -10.87 -21.01 -0.69
CA ALA A 102 -12.08 -20.47 -1.30
C ALA A 102 -11.77 -19.23 -2.14
N LEU A 103 -10.89 -18.33 -1.67
CA LEU A 103 -10.45 -17.16 -2.43
C LEU A 103 -9.65 -17.53 -3.67
N ASN A 104 -8.91 -18.65 -3.65
CA ASN A 104 -8.19 -19.12 -4.83
C ASN A 104 -9.11 -19.58 -5.97
N THR A 105 -10.37 -19.93 -5.70
CA THR A 105 -11.35 -20.21 -6.77
C THR A 105 -11.64 -18.98 -7.62
N LEU A 106 -11.42 -17.76 -7.08
CA LEU A 106 -11.59 -16.49 -7.77
C LEU A 106 -10.28 -15.95 -8.37
N LEU A 107 -9.15 -16.25 -7.75
CA LEU A 107 -7.83 -15.76 -8.19
C LEU A 107 -7.14 -16.71 -9.16
N GLU A 108 -7.54 -17.98 -9.18
CA GLU A 108 -7.11 -19.02 -10.14
C GLU A 108 -5.58 -19.19 -10.21
N VAL A 109 -4.92 -19.18 -9.04
CA VAL A 109 -3.47 -19.45 -8.96
C VAL A 109 -3.23 -20.94 -9.03
N PRO A 110 -2.40 -21.46 -9.95
CA PRO A 110 -2.12 -22.91 -10.08
C PRO A 110 -1.14 -23.37 -8.99
N LEU A 111 -1.68 -23.74 -7.83
CA LEU A 111 -0.89 -24.02 -6.62
C LEU A 111 0.04 -25.25 -6.72
N ASP A 112 -0.21 -26.15 -7.67
CA ASP A 112 0.57 -27.35 -7.97
C ASP A 112 1.81 -27.11 -8.86
N GLN A 113 1.90 -25.92 -9.46
CA GLN A 113 3.00 -25.55 -10.36
C GLN A 113 4.11 -24.79 -9.63
N LEU A 114 5.34 -24.89 -10.17
CA LEU A 114 6.49 -24.13 -9.67
C LEU A 114 6.28 -22.61 -9.88
N ILE A 115 6.57 -21.80 -8.87
CA ILE A 115 6.44 -20.34 -8.93
C ILE A 115 7.34 -19.72 -10.03
N SER A 116 8.45 -20.39 -10.37
CA SER A 116 9.33 -19.94 -11.48
C SER A 116 8.62 -19.88 -12.83
N THR A 117 7.52 -20.62 -13.03
CA THR A 117 6.70 -20.62 -14.24
C THR A 117 5.59 -19.57 -14.24
N TYR A 118 5.39 -18.88 -13.12
CA TYR A 118 4.30 -17.93 -12.97
C TYR A 118 4.57 -16.60 -13.69
N SER A 119 3.53 -16.06 -14.31
CA SER A 119 3.52 -14.67 -14.76
C SER A 119 3.61 -13.71 -13.57
N THR A 120 3.93 -12.44 -13.84
CA THR A 120 3.95 -11.40 -12.80
C THR A 120 2.60 -11.29 -12.08
N GLY A 121 1.49 -11.35 -12.83
CA GLY A 121 0.14 -11.31 -12.24
C GLY A 121 -0.14 -12.52 -11.34
N MET A 122 0.24 -13.74 -11.75
CA MET A 122 0.09 -14.94 -10.93
C MET A 122 0.89 -14.86 -9.63
N LYS A 123 2.13 -14.35 -9.68
CA LYS A 123 2.96 -14.09 -8.50
C LYS A 123 2.30 -13.12 -7.53
N ARG A 124 1.72 -12.02 -8.04
CA ARG A 124 0.98 -11.04 -7.23
C ARG A 124 -0.23 -11.65 -6.54
N LYS A 125 -1.02 -12.43 -7.27
CA LYS A 125 -2.18 -13.16 -6.72
C LYS A 125 -1.76 -14.14 -5.62
N LEU A 126 -0.64 -14.85 -5.82
CA LEU A 126 -0.11 -15.78 -4.83
C LEU A 126 0.29 -15.07 -3.53
N VAL A 127 1.02 -13.94 -3.63
CA VAL A 127 1.39 -13.14 -2.45
C VAL A 127 0.16 -12.64 -1.71
N LEU A 128 -0.84 -12.14 -2.46
CA LEU A 128 -2.10 -11.71 -1.87
C LEU A 128 -2.78 -12.85 -1.10
N LEU A 129 -2.86 -14.06 -1.67
CA LEU A 129 -3.40 -15.24 -0.97
C LEU A 129 -2.64 -15.53 0.32
N GLY A 130 -1.29 -15.47 0.30
CA GLY A 130 -0.46 -15.65 1.48
C GLY A 130 -0.75 -14.62 2.57
N VAL A 131 -0.82 -13.34 2.21
CA VAL A 131 -1.14 -12.24 3.14
C VAL A 131 -2.53 -12.40 3.74
N LEU A 132 -3.53 -12.79 2.93
CA LEU A 132 -4.90 -13.02 3.38
C LEU A 132 -5.00 -14.23 4.33
N ARG A 133 -4.20 -15.28 4.09
CA ARG A 133 -4.13 -16.48 4.93
C ARG A 133 -3.69 -16.18 6.36
N LEU A 134 -2.90 -15.10 6.58
CA LEU A 134 -2.47 -14.69 7.92
C LEU A 134 -3.62 -14.18 8.81
N GLU A 135 -4.76 -13.79 8.24
CA GLU A 135 -5.96 -13.30 8.92
C GLU A 135 -5.70 -12.16 9.94
N ARG A 136 -4.77 -11.27 9.62
CA ARG A 136 -4.40 -10.16 10.50
C ARG A 136 -5.44 -9.04 10.52
N GLU A 137 -5.50 -8.28 11.61
CA GLU A 137 -6.44 -7.16 11.77
C GLU A 137 -6.05 -5.94 10.91
N VAL A 138 -4.76 -5.73 10.68
CA VAL A 138 -4.21 -4.66 9.85
C VAL A 138 -3.52 -5.25 8.64
N LEU A 139 -3.89 -4.80 7.45
CA LEU A 139 -3.25 -5.19 6.19
C LEU A 139 -2.57 -3.97 5.57
N LEU A 140 -1.31 -4.11 5.24
CA LEU A 140 -0.51 -3.12 4.52
C LEU A 140 -0.25 -3.66 3.12
N LEU A 141 -0.74 -2.96 2.08
CA LEU A 141 -0.68 -3.41 0.70
C LEU A 141 0.06 -2.36 -0.14
N ASP A 142 1.29 -2.65 -0.55
CA ASP A 142 2.09 -1.75 -1.38
C ASP A 142 1.87 -2.04 -2.85
N GLU A 143 1.19 -1.12 -3.56
CA GLU A 143 0.85 -1.21 -4.99
C GLU A 143 0.18 -2.54 -5.38
N PRO A 144 -0.84 -3.04 -4.65
CA PRO A 144 -1.35 -4.41 -4.83
C PRO A 144 -2.04 -4.64 -6.18
N MET A 145 -2.44 -3.58 -6.88
CA MET A 145 -3.11 -3.66 -8.20
C MET A 145 -2.14 -3.73 -9.37
N ASN A 146 -0.85 -3.42 -9.14
CA ASN A 146 0.14 -3.43 -10.21
C ASN A 146 0.33 -4.83 -10.80
N GLY A 147 0.27 -4.93 -12.13
CA GLY A 147 0.48 -6.19 -12.85
C GLY A 147 -0.70 -7.18 -12.77
N LEU A 148 -1.81 -6.79 -12.15
CA LEU A 148 -3.06 -7.54 -12.22
C LEU A 148 -3.88 -7.14 -13.45
N ASP A 149 -4.59 -8.12 -14.02
CA ASP A 149 -5.62 -7.86 -15.02
C ASP A 149 -6.88 -7.24 -14.38
N LEU A 150 -7.76 -6.69 -15.22
CA LEU A 150 -8.96 -5.99 -14.76
C LEU A 150 -9.90 -6.87 -13.93
N ALA A 151 -10.02 -8.17 -14.25
CA ALA A 151 -10.86 -9.10 -13.50
C ALA A 151 -10.27 -9.33 -12.10
N SER A 152 -8.96 -9.54 -12.00
CA SER A 152 -8.25 -9.71 -10.74
C SER A 152 -8.29 -8.46 -9.85
N VAL A 153 -8.24 -7.26 -10.44
CA VAL A 153 -8.42 -6.00 -9.70
C VAL A 153 -9.83 -5.95 -9.09
N ARG A 154 -10.87 -6.35 -9.82
CA ARG A 154 -12.24 -6.40 -9.29
C ARG A 154 -12.39 -7.39 -8.14
N VAL A 155 -11.76 -8.56 -8.24
CA VAL A 155 -11.72 -9.55 -7.15
C VAL A 155 -11.03 -8.97 -5.92
N LEU A 156 -9.86 -8.32 -6.10
CA LEU A 156 -9.13 -7.67 -5.01
C LEU A 156 -9.97 -6.58 -4.32
N GLU A 157 -10.64 -5.72 -5.09
CA GLU A 157 -11.54 -4.68 -4.55
C GLU A 157 -12.65 -5.29 -3.69
N ALA A 158 -13.27 -6.39 -4.15
CA ALA A 158 -14.33 -7.08 -3.41
C ALA A 158 -13.79 -7.69 -2.09
N ILE A 159 -12.61 -8.29 -2.13
CA ILE A 159 -11.93 -8.83 -0.95
C ILE A 159 -11.65 -7.73 0.07
N ILE A 160 -11.07 -6.61 -0.36
CA ILE A 160 -10.73 -5.47 0.52
C ILE A 160 -11.98 -4.90 1.19
N LYS A 161 -13.06 -4.69 0.43
CA LYS A 161 -14.35 -4.25 0.98
C LYS A 161 -14.87 -5.21 2.05
N ARG A 162 -14.81 -6.51 1.77
CA ARG A 162 -15.25 -7.53 2.72
C ARG A 162 -14.41 -7.55 4.00
N LEU A 163 -13.10 -7.32 3.90
CA LEU A 163 -12.23 -7.20 5.07
C LEU A 163 -12.60 -5.99 5.94
N ALA A 164 -12.85 -4.83 5.33
CA ALA A 164 -13.29 -3.63 6.02
C ALA A 164 -14.64 -3.82 6.73
N GLU A 165 -15.62 -4.47 6.07
CA GLU A 165 -16.91 -4.83 6.66
C GLU A 165 -16.76 -5.75 7.89
N ARG A 166 -15.72 -6.56 7.94
CA ARG A 166 -15.34 -7.39 9.10
C ARG A 166 -14.55 -6.62 10.17
N GLY A 167 -14.44 -5.29 10.06
CA GLY A 167 -13.76 -4.42 11.03
C GLY A 167 -12.24 -4.42 10.94
N ARG A 168 -11.66 -4.96 9.84
CA ARG A 168 -10.22 -4.87 9.59
C ARG A 168 -9.84 -3.52 9.03
N THR A 169 -8.58 -3.14 9.19
CA THR A 169 -8.02 -1.92 8.59
C THR A 169 -7.09 -2.31 7.45
N VAL A 170 -7.31 -1.69 6.29
CA VAL A 170 -6.48 -1.94 5.10
C VAL A 170 -5.86 -0.63 4.65
N LEU A 171 -4.54 -0.57 4.60
CA LEU A 171 -3.78 0.54 4.04
C LEU A 171 -3.27 0.12 2.66
N ILE A 172 -3.53 0.94 1.65
CA ILE A 172 -3.19 0.67 0.25
C ILE A 172 -2.40 1.84 -0.30
N THR A 173 -1.23 1.59 -0.86
CA THR A 173 -0.56 2.57 -1.71
C THR A 173 -0.94 2.32 -3.17
N SER A 174 -1.03 3.38 -3.96
CA SER A 174 -1.09 3.31 -5.41
C SER A 174 -0.65 4.63 -6.04
N HIS A 175 -0.15 4.55 -7.25
CA HIS A 175 0.10 5.70 -8.12
C HIS A 175 -1.09 5.99 -9.06
N VAL A 176 -2.12 5.13 -9.08
CA VAL A 176 -3.34 5.28 -9.89
C VAL A 176 -4.49 5.70 -8.97
N LEU A 177 -5.01 6.92 -9.15
CA LEU A 177 -6.02 7.50 -8.27
C LEU A 177 -7.40 6.86 -8.41
N GLY A 178 -7.83 6.55 -9.65
CA GLY A 178 -9.18 6.08 -9.93
C GLY A 178 -9.65 4.91 -9.07
N PRO A 179 -8.93 3.79 -9.03
CA PRO A 179 -9.27 2.65 -8.17
C PRO A 179 -9.29 3.00 -6.67
N LEU A 180 -8.36 3.84 -6.19
CA LEU A 180 -8.32 4.24 -4.79
C LEU A 180 -9.54 5.08 -4.40
N VAL A 181 -9.93 6.07 -5.23
CA VAL A 181 -11.11 6.90 -5.00
C VAL A 181 -12.39 6.06 -4.91
N ALA A 182 -12.50 5.00 -5.72
CA ALA A 182 -13.65 4.10 -5.71
C ALA A 182 -13.67 3.14 -4.49
N LEU A 183 -12.49 2.79 -3.96
CA LEU A 183 -12.35 1.75 -2.94
C LEU A 183 -12.24 2.30 -1.53
N CYS A 184 -11.46 3.37 -1.32
CA CYS A 184 -11.07 3.84 0.00
C CYS A 184 -12.16 4.64 0.72
N ASP A 185 -12.22 4.51 2.04
CA ASP A 185 -13.02 5.37 2.91
C ASP A 185 -12.35 6.73 3.10
N ARG A 186 -11.00 6.72 3.16
CA ARG A 186 -10.14 7.91 3.25
C ARG A 186 -8.91 7.77 2.38
N ILE A 187 -8.48 8.88 1.83
CA ILE A 187 -7.19 8.98 1.13
C ILE A 187 -6.32 10.00 1.85
N HIS A 188 -5.13 9.56 2.24
CA HIS A 188 -4.13 10.36 2.93
C HIS A 188 -3.06 10.78 1.94
N LEU A 189 -2.89 12.08 1.75
CA LEU A 189 -1.87 12.65 0.87
C LEU A 189 -0.54 12.73 1.63
N LEU A 190 0.45 11.97 1.17
CA LEU A 190 1.82 11.95 1.69
C LEU A 190 2.72 12.79 0.79
N GLN A 191 3.26 13.90 1.32
CA GLN A 191 4.18 14.80 0.63
C GLN A 191 5.36 15.10 1.53
N HIS A 192 6.58 15.04 0.99
CA HIS A 192 7.82 15.33 1.73
C HIS A 192 7.91 14.58 3.07
N GLY A 193 7.46 13.32 3.09
CA GLY A 193 7.49 12.47 4.27
C GLY A 193 6.48 12.81 5.37
N ARG A 194 5.45 13.60 5.07
CA ARG A 194 4.39 14.00 6.00
C ARG A 194 3.02 13.81 5.39
N PHE A 195 2.03 13.52 6.20
CA PHE A 195 0.63 13.63 5.80
C PHE A 195 0.24 15.12 5.78
N THR A 196 -0.19 15.61 4.61
CA THR A 196 -0.55 17.02 4.42
C THR A 196 -2.06 17.23 4.38
N GLN A 197 -2.80 16.26 3.83
CA GLN A 197 -4.26 16.34 3.71
C GLN A 197 -4.87 14.93 3.82
N VAL A 198 -6.13 14.89 4.23
CA VAL A 198 -6.96 13.68 4.24
C VAL A 198 -8.26 13.98 3.51
N PHE A 199 -8.62 13.12 2.57
CA PHE A 199 -9.84 13.21 1.77
C PHE A 199 -10.78 12.08 2.19
N GLU A 200 -12.01 12.42 2.51
CA GLU A 200 -13.06 11.48 2.91
C GLU A 200 -13.81 10.94 1.69
N ARG A 201 -14.35 9.73 1.76
CA ARG A 201 -15.24 9.17 0.74
C ARG A 201 -16.39 10.14 0.46
N GLY A 202 -16.67 10.40 -0.81
CA GLY A 202 -17.70 11.35 -1.26
C GLY A 202 -17.21 12.80 -1.36
N ASN A 203 -16.01 13.12 -0.84
CA ASN A 203 -15.39 14.43 -0.98
C ASN A 203 -13.92 14.30 -1.42
N MET A 204 -13.72 13.66 -2.57
CA MET A 204 -12.39 13.48 -3.19
C MET A 204 -12.06 14.59 -4.22
N SER A 205 -12.92 15.61 -4.30
CA SER A 205 -12.66 16.76 -5.16
C SER A 205 -11.39 17.49 -4.70
N GLY A 206 -10.53 17.83 -5.65
CA GLY A 206 -9.26 18.49 -5.34
C GLY A 206 -8.08 17.56 -4.99
N LEU A 207 -8.29 16.24 -4.82
CA LEU A 207 -7.21 15.29 -4.55
C LEU A 207 -6.12 15.33 -5.63
N GLU A 208 -6.51 15.29 -6.89
CA GLU A 208 -5.57 15.35 -8.02
C GLU A 208 -4.82 16.68 -8.06
N ALA A 209 -5.52 17.80 -7.90
CA ALA A 209 -4.92 19.13 -7.84
C ALA A 209 -3.94 19.25 -6.66
N ALA A 210 -4.29 18.74 -5.49
CA ALA A 210 -3.41 18.74 -4.32
C ALA A 210 -2.18 17.84 -4.51
N LEU A 211 -2.33 16.69 -5.16
CA LEU A 211 -1.23 15.76 -5.46
C LEU A 211 -0.20 16.38 -6.41
N PHE A 212 -0.66 17.10 -7.44
CA PHE A 212 0.20 17.66 -8.48
C PHE A 212 0.57 19.11 -8.29
N ALA A 213 0.10 19.81 -7.24
CA ALA A 213 0.31 21.25 -7.02
C ALA A 213 1.78 21.68 -7.15
N ASP A 214 2.69 20.97 -6.48
CA ASP A 214 4.13 21.28 -6.52
C ASP A 214 4.75 20.96 -7.88
N LEU A 215 4.34 19.88 -8.52
CA LEU A 215 4.80 19.47 -9.84
C LEU A 215 4.36 20.51 -10.90
N ASP A 216 3.09 20.90 -10.86
CA ASP A 216 2.53 21.89 -11.80
C ASP A 216 3.18 23.26 -11.64
N ALA A 217 3.47 23.69 -10.41
CA ALA A 217 4.18 24.93 -10.16
C ALA A 217 5.60 24.91 -10.76
N ARG A 218 6.35 23.83 -10.52
CA ARG A 218 7.71 23.65 -11.07
C ARG A 218 7.69 23.54 -12.60
N THR A 219 6.74 22.77 -13.16
CA THR A 219 6.60 22.60 -14.60
C THR A 219 6.33 23.92 -15.29
N ARG A 220 5.41 24.73 -14.75
CA ARG A 220 5.12 26.08 -15.30
C ARG A 220 6.35 26.97 -15.31
N ALA A 221 7.13 26.99 -14.22
CA ALA A 221 8.33 27.81 -14.14
C ALA A 221 9.37 27.41 -15.23
N VAL A 222 9.68 26.12 -15.33
CA VAL A 222 10.66 25.60 -16.30
C VAL A 222 10.21 25.80 -17.75
N VAL A 223 8.92 25.55 -18.06
CA VAL A 223 8.40 25.72 -19.42
C VAL A 223 8.39 27.21 -19.83
N GLN A 224 8.12 28.13 -18.89
CA GLN A 224 8.22 29.57 -19.16
C GLN A 224 9.66 30.01 -19.47
N GLU A 225 10.64 29.53 -18.69
CA GLU A 225 12.06 29.84 -18.94
C GLU A 225 12.53 29.24 -20.28
N TRP A 226 12.10 28.03 -20.64
CA TRP A 226 12.44 27.41 -21.91
C TRP A 226 11.87 28.18 -23.10
N GLY A 227 10.61 28.64 -23.03
CA GLY A 227 9.99 29.46 -24.08
C GLY A 227 10.60 30.83 -24.21
N ALA A 228 11.12 31.45 -23.14
CA ALA A 228 11.77 32.75 -23.18
C ALA A 228 13.14 32.69 -23.91
N ALA A 229 13.90 31.61 -23.70
CA ALA A 229 15.20 31.40 -24.34
C ALA A 229 15.09 31.22 -25.88
N GLU A 230 13.97 30.73 -26.41
CA GLU A 230 13.72 30.62 -27.85
C GLU A 230 13.39 31.97 -28.49
N SER A 231 12.88 32.94 -27.73
CA SER A 231 12.52 34.30 -28.23
C SER A 231 13.70 35.28 -28.28
N GLU A 232 14.76 35.05 -27.49
CA GLU A 232 15.99 35.87 -27.49
C GLU A 232 17.04 35.39 -28.51
N GLY A 233 16.83 34.21 -29.13
CA GLY A 233 17.74 33.63 -30.14
C GLY A 233 17.36 33.91 -31.60
N ARG A 234 16.40 34.83 -31.87
CA ARG A 234 16.01 35.23 -33.23
C ARG A 234 16.39 36.70 -33.50
#